data_97204f35a49b455b874b93b0a6eee7b8
#
_entry.id   97204f35a49b455b874b93b0a6eee7b8
#
_cell.length_a   1.000
_cell.length_b   1.000
_cell.length_c   1.000
_cell.angle_alpha   90.00
_cell.angle_beta   90.00
_cell.angle_gamma   90.00
#
_symmetry.space_group_name_H-M   'P 1'
#
loop_
_entity.id
_entity.type
_entity.pdbx_description
1 polymer ?
#
loop_
_entity_poly.entity_id
_entity_poly.type
_entity_poly.pdbx_seq_one_letter_code
_entity_poly.pdbx_strand_id
1 'polypeptide(L)'
;DEDEDEDDDDDEVEFGEGDEDDGVEEEGTVYDGTDGFPKNDYIIDADRVTAEARRGNIHAIKTLAWGYYKGVYGLPENRKEGWKWYERGADKNDLWCLRELGILYTLEDNGRKALKIFEKGIKLGSGDCCEKAGDLYFYGKAGISQDYNKAWDYYWKGHSMGHTGCIAAIGAMCYYGNGMEINLQHAKSYYRDAAEKGLKWAWKMAGLSAERQRHFDEARQIYLEGIEHGSWICACNLGLLYYAGRFGEQNMERCAEYYREAIENGETQGYACMGEVFYEMGEYDQALSLFREGDDEGNPDCSAWLGRLDIEHGSAGKGVQTLRNALDRGSSLAGLFLGDYYYGQKNYSSALQYYHKAANRNVGPALLKLGRMYFDGEGTPKKYTSARIFLERAWEFGQDQAEAAIRVLKHYRY
;
A
#
# COMPACT_ATOMS: atom_id res chain seq x y z
N ASP A 1 27.06 43.56 21.36
CA ASP A 1 28.21 42.75 20.94
C ASP A 1 28.02 41.36 21.51
N GLU A 2 27.42 40.49 20.74
CA GLU A 2 27.58 39.06 20.64
C GLU A 2 26.34 38.53 19.90
N ASP A 3 26.52 38.43 18.58
CA ASP A 3 25.62 37.81 17.66
C ASP A 3 25.62 36.30 17.95
N GLU A 4 24.54 35.79 18.53
CA GLU A 4 24.27 34.36 18.53
C GLU A 4 23.52 34.01 17.21
N ASP A 5 24.30 33.49 16.25
CA ASP A 5 23.80 32.85 15.07
C ASP A 5 22.93 31.65 15.51
N GLU A 6 21.60 31.83 15.50
CA GLU A 6 20.66 30.69 15.53
C GLU A 6 20.80 29.95 14.18
N ASP A 7 21.59 28.90 14.17
CA ASP A 7 21.55 27.86 13.14
C ASP A 7 20.13 27.31 13.12
N ASP A 8 19.29 27.84 12.24
CA ASP A 8 18.07 27.19 11.75
C ASP A 8 18.50 25.90 11.00
N ASP A 9 18.79 24.84 11.76
CA ASP A 9 18.77 23.50 11.23
C ASP A 9 17.32 23.22 10.78
N ASP A 10 17.03 23.57 9.54
CA ASP A 10 15.94 23.02 8.77
C ASP A 10 16.19 21.48 8.65
N ASP A 11 16.00 20.77 9.79
CA ASP A 11 15.75 19.35 9.77
C ASP A 11 14.51 19.14 8.86
N GLU A 12 14.76 18.99 7.55
CA GLU A 12 13.78 18.40 6.67
C GLU A 12 13.26 17.17 7.40
N VAL A 13 11.97 17.19 7.76
CA VAL A 13 11.30 15.98 8.22
C VAL A 13 11.33 15.04 7.02
N GLU A 14 12.44 14.31 6.88
CA GLU A 14 12.47 13.14 6.00
C GLU A 14 11.32 12.27 6.48
N PHE A 15 10.20 12.38 5.76
CA PHE A 15 9.20 11.35 5.77
C PHE A 15 9.93 10.13 5.22
N GLY A 16 10.47 9.32 6.15
CA GLY A 16 11.21 8.13 5.83
C GLY A 16 10.45 7.43 4.74
N GLU A 17 11.17 7.12 3.68
CA GLU A 17 10.69 6.25 2.63
C GLU A 17 9.95 5.12 3.34
N GLY A 18 8.61 5.16 3.30
CA GLY A 18 7.89 3.96 3.59
C GLY A 18 8.49 2.96 2.62
N ASP A 19 9.12 1.92 3.13
CA ASP A 19 9.23 0.68 2.39
C ASP A 19 7.77 0.30 2.09
N GLU A 20 7.20 0.97 1.07
CA GLU A 20 6.06 0.52 0.32
C GLU A 20 6.54 -0.60 -0.62
N ASP A 21 7.21 -1.55 -0.07
CA ASP A 21 6.83 -2.91 -0.25
C ASP A 21 5.60 -3.10 0.67
N ASP A 22 4.53 -2.32 0.42
CA ASP A 22 3.24 -2.88 0.61
C ASP A 22 3.31 -4.15 -0.23
N GLY A 23 3.52 -5.25 0.47
CA GLY A 23 3.09 -6.54 0.02
C GLY A 23 1.55 -6.54 -0.13
N VAL A 24 1.03 -5.66 -0.96
CA VAL A 24 0.31 -6.11 -2.10
C VAL A 24 1.32 -7.10 -2.70
N GLU A 25 1.35 -8.35 -2.16
CA GLU A 25 1.39 -9.43 -3.10
C GLU A 25 0.54 -8.83 -4.21
N GLU A 26 1.24 -8.30 -5.28
CA GLU A 26 0.60 -8.34 -6.55
C GLU A 26 -0.07 -9.68 -6.40
N GLU A 27 -1.40 -9.69 -6.09
CA GLU A 27 -2.18 -10.85 -6.49
C GLU A 27 -1.68 -10.99 -7.88
N GLY A 28 -0.59 -11.78 -7.88
CA GLY A 28 0.29 -11.84 -9.00
C GLY A 28 -0.69 -12.20 -10.00
N THR A 29 -0.91 -11.33 -10.97
CA THR A 29 -1.85 -11.56 -12.03
C THR A 29 -1.79 -13.04 -12.17
N VAL A 30 -2.73 -13.70 -11.49
CA VAL A 30 -2.87 -15.13 -11.57
C VAL A 30 -3.10 -15.22 -13.04
N TYR A 31 -2.05 -15.56 -13.76
CA TYR A 31 -2.15 -15.87 -15.17
C TYR A 31 -3.11 -17.07 -15.18
N ASP A 32 -4.40 -16.76 -15.15
CA ASP A 32 -5.50 -17.71 -15.00
C ASP A 32 -5.68 -18.56 -16.25
N GLY A 33 -4.62 -18.74 -17.03
CA GLY A 33 -4.66 -19.45 -18.30
C GLY A 33 -5.39 -18.69 -19.41
N THR A 34 -5.90 -17.46 -19.18
CA THR A 34 -6.54 -16.64 -20.20
C THR A 34 -5.51 -16.00 -21.15
N ASP A 35 -4.25 -15.84 -20.67
CA ASP A 35 -3.13 -15.34 -21.48
C ASP A 35 -2.40 -16.43 -22.28
N GLY A 36 -2.93 -17.66 -22.30
CA GLY A 36 -2.39 -18.75 -23.10
C GLY A 36 -1.18 -19.45 -22.50
N PHE A 37 -0.85 -19.21 -21.20
CA PHE A 37 0.16 -20.00 -20.48
C PHE A 37 -0.45 -21.26 -19.90
N PRO A 38 0.31 -22.41 -19.90
CA PRO A 38 -0.10 -23.59 -19.15
C PRO A 38 -0.20 -23.29 -17.65
N LYS A 39 -1.08 -24.01 -16.92
CA LYS A 39 -1.06 -23.95 -15.44
C LYS A 39 0.32 -24.39 -14.92
N ASN A 40 0.74 -23.87 -13.77
CA ASN A 40 2.07 -24.12 -13.19
C ASN A 40 2.37 -25.61 -12.93
N ASP A 41 1.35 -26.43 -12.72
CA ASP A 41 1.43 -27.90 -12.54
C ASP A 41 1.45 -28.69 -13.85
N TYR A 42 1.26 -28.02 -14.99
CA TYR A 42 1.32 -28.65 -16.31
C TYR A 42 2.77 -28.96 -16.69
N ILE A 43 3.04 -30.19 -17.15
CA ILE A 43 4.36 -30.61 -17.62
C ILE A 43 4.40 -30.50 -19.14
N ILE A 44 5.34 -29.69 -19.65
CA ILE A 44 5.55 -29.50 -21.10
C ILE A 44 6.50 -30.55 -21.67
N ASP A 45 6.36 -30.81 -22.95
CA ASP A 45 7.43 -31.45 -23.75
C ASP A 45 8.52 -30.42 -24.03
N ALA A 46 9.57 -30.44 -23.19
CA ALA A 46 10.65 -29.43 -23.21
C ALA A 46 11.38 -29.40 -24.55
N ASP A 47 11.61 -30.57 -25.19
CA ASP A 47 12.33 -30.65 -26.46
C ASP A 47 11.51 -30.02 -27.58
N ARG A 48 10.23 -30.35 -27.67
CA ARG A 48 9.32 -29.78 -28.64
C ARG A 48 9.19 -28.28 -28.48
N VAL A 49 8.91 -27.80 -27.23
CA VAL A 49 8.73 -26.36 -26.97
C VAL A 49 10.05 -25.60 -27.24
N THR A 50 11.20 -26.20 -26.92
CA THR A 50 12.51 -25.61 -27.25
C THR A 50 12.72 -25.50 -28.78
N ALA A 51 12.33 -26.53 -29.52
CA ALA A 51 12.42 -26.49 -30.97
C ALA A 51 11.51 -25.39 -31.58
N GLU A 52 10.31 -25.26 -31.09
CA GLU A 52 9.38 -24.19 -31.49
C GLU A 52 9.89 -22.80 -31.14
N ALA A 53 10.43 -22.62 -29.92
CA ALA A 53 11.04 -21.37 -29.48
C ALA A 53 12.25 -20.97 -30.34
N ARG A 54 13.09 -21.95 -30.70
CA ARG A 54 14.24 -21.71 -31.63
C ARG A 54 13.78 -21.26 -33.00
N ARG A 55 12.64 -21.73 -33.48
CA ARG A 55 12.02 -21.29 -34.75
C ARG A 55 11.37 -19.91 -34.62
N GLY A 56 11.31 -19.36 -33.41
CA GLY A 56 10.81 -18.03 -33.14
C GLY A 56 9.36 -17.94 -32.71
N ASN A 57 8.74 -19.04 -32.32
CA ASN A 57 7.43 -19.03 -31.71
C ASN A 57 7.48 -18.27 -30.37
N ILE A 58 6.79 -17.13 -30.30
CA ILE A 58 6.79 -16.25 -29.13
C ILE A 58 6.17 -16.93 -27.90
N HIS A 59 5.07 -17.68 -28.08
CA HIS A 59 4.45 -18.41 -26.98
C HIS A 59 5.43 -19.42 -26.35
N ALA A 60 6.11 -20.20 -27.19
CA ALA A 60 7.14 -21.15 -26.73
C ALA A 60 8.33 -20.43 -26.03
N ILE A 61 8.74 -19.27 -26.53
CA ILE A 61 9.79 -18.45 -25.90
C ILE A 61 9.35 -18.02 -24.51
N LYS A 62 8.14 -17.47 -24.36
CA LYS A 62 7.55 -17.02 -23.08
C LYS A 62 7.42 -18.20 -22.10
N THR A 63 6.92 -19.33 -22.55
CA THR A 63 6.81 -20.56 -21.73
C THR A 63 8.16 -21.03 -21.20
N LEU A 64 9.20 -21.05 -22.02
CA LEU A 64 10.55 -21.42 -21.57
C LEU A 64 11.17 -20.37 -20.64
N ALA A 65 10.99 -19.08 -20.94
CA ALA A 65 11.49 -17.98 -20.13
C ALA A 65 10.96 -18.10 -18.70
N TRP A 66 9.64 -18.16 -18.54
CA TRP A 66 8.99 -18.30 -17.25
C TRP A 66 9.27 -19.65 -16.59
N GLY A 67 9.17 -20.76 -17.38
CA GLY A 67 9.38 -22.12 -16.88
C GLY A 67 10.76 -22.31 -16.26
N TYR A 68 11.83 -21.90 -16.94
CA TYR A 68 13.17 -21.94 -16.38
C TYR A 68 13.39 -20.93 -15.25
N TYR A 69 12.79 -19.74 -15.33
CA TYR A 69 12.99 -18.74 -14.30
C TYR A 69 12.36 -19.12 -12.96
N LYS A 70 11.18 -19.78 -12.98
CA LYS A 70 10.40 -20.19 -11.80
C LYS A 70 10.55 -21.66 -11.43
N GLY A 71 11.13 -22.52 -12.28
CA GLY A 71 11.18 -23.95 -12.05
C GLY A 71 9.80 -24.63 -12.18
N VAL A 72 8.98 -24.19 -13.13
CA VAL A 72 7.63 -24.73 -13.39
C VAL A 72 7.56 -25.44 -14.73
N TYR A 73 6.42 -26.03 -15.05
CA TYR A 73 6.17 -26.79 -16.29
C TYR A 73 7.07 -28.02 -16.45
N GLY A 74 7.57 -28.60 -15.36
CA GLY A 74 8.53 -29.70 -15.39
C GLY A 74 9.97 -29.29 -15.74
N LEU A 75 10.24 -27.99 -15.83
CA LEU A 75 11.59 -27.48 -16.07
C LEU A 75 12.30 -27.22 -14.73
N PRO A 76 13.62 -27.48 -14.64
CA PRO A 76 14.37 -27.12 -13.44
C PRO A 76 14.52 -25.59 -13.34
N GLU A 77 14.48 -25.05 -12.11
CA GLU A 77 14.81 -23.62 -11.91
C GLU A 77 16.22 -23.32 -12.42
N ASN A 78 16.30 -22.48 -13.42
CA ASN A 78 17.53 -21.99 -14.00
C ASN A 78 17.35 -20.54 -14.48
N ARG A 79 17.53 -19.60 -13.56
CA ARG A 79 17.32 -18.17 -13.82
C ARG A 79 18.15 -17.65 -14.99
N LYS A 80 19.37 -18.16 -15.18
CA LYS A 80 20.25 -17.75 -16.31
C LYS A 80 19.68 -18.20 -17.65
N GLU A 81 19.11 -19.40 -17.71
CA GLU A 81 18.49 -19.88 -18.95
C GLU A 81 17.17 -19.17 -19.21
N GLY A 82 16.34 -18.97 -18.19
CA GLY A 82 15.12 -18.16 -18.28
C GLY A 82 15.41 -16.75 -18.81
N TRP A 83 16.45 -16.10 -18.28
CA TRP A 83 16.89 -14.77 -18.73
C TRP A 83 17.20 -14.74 -20.22
N LYS A 84 17.95 -15.70 -20.77
CA LYS A 84 18.27 -15.77 -22.21
C LYS A 84 17.02 -15.89 -23.08
N TRP A 85 16.00 -16.58 -22.58
CA TRP A 85 14.72 -16.68 -23.28
C TRP A 85 13.95 -15.36 -23.24
N TYR A 86 13.98 -14.63 -22.12
CA TYR A 86 13.46 -13.26 -22.06
C TYR A 86 14.15 -12.32 -23.04
N GLU A 87 15.48 -12.35 -23.12
CA GLU A 87 16.25 -11.57 -24.11
C GLU A 87 15.82 -11.90 -25.54
N ARG A 88 15.64 -13.18 -25.87
CA ARG A 88 15.15 -13.59 -27.18
C ARG A 88 13.75 -13.05 -27.50
N GLY A 89 12.85 -13.07 -26.54
CA GLY A 89 11.51 -12.49 -26.70
C GLY A 89 11.57 -10.96 -26.87
N ALA A 90 12.38 -10.30 -26.09
CA ALA A 90 12.63 -8.85 -26.17
C ALA A 90 13.25 -8.43 -27.52
N ASP A 91 14.14 -9.27 -28.10
CA ASP A 91 14.69 -9.04 -29.45
C ASP A 91 13.61 -9.13 -30.53
N LYS A 92 12.58 -9.94 -30.29
CA LYS A 92 11.39 -10.04 -31.18
C LYS A 92 10.35 -8.98 -30.91
N ASN A 93 10.64 -8.02 -30.04
CA ASN A 93 9.73 -6.93 -29.64
C ASN A 93 8.46 -7.42 -28.92
N ASP A 94 8.51 -8.57 -28.26
CA ASP A 94 7.40 -9.02 -27.41
C ASP A 94 7.33 -8.13 -26.15
N LEU A 95 6.17 -7.51 -25.92
CA LEU A 95 5.98 -6.52 -24.88
C LEU A 95 6.10 -7.12 -23.49
N TRP A 96 5.60 -8.34 -23.31
CA TRP A 96 5.70 -9.04 -22.02
C TRP A 96 7.15 -9.38 -21.70
N CYS A 97 7.91 -9.92 -22.66
CA CYS A 97 9.34 -10.19 -22.47
C CYS A 97 10.16 -8.93 -22.20
N LEU A 98 9.81 -7.81 -22.83
CA LEU A 98 10.45 -6.52 -22.56
C LEU A 98 10.17 -6.06 -21.13
N ARG A 99 8.91 -6.15 -20.65
CA ARG A 99 8.55 -5.82 -19.26
C ARG A 99 9.35 -6.68 -18.29
N GLU A 100 9.28 -8.01 -18.42
CA GLU A 100 9.97 -8.94 -17.51
C GLU A 100 11.49 -8.73 -17.52
N LEU A 101 12.11 -8.58 -18.70
CA LEU A 101 13.53 -8.31 -18.79
C LEU A 101 13.93 -6.99 -18.10
N GLY A 102 13.11 -5.95 -18.23
CA GLY A 102 13.32 -4.70 -17.51
C GLY A 102 13.22 -4.87 -15.99
N ILE A 103 12.24 -5.64 -15.50
CA ILE A 103 12.11 -5.98 -14.08
C ILE A 103 13.35 -6.76 -13.60
N LEU A 104 13.84 -7.72 -14.37
CA LEU A 104 15.04 -8.47 -14.03
C LEU A 104 16.27 -7.57 -13.91
N TYR A 105 16.46 -6.61 -14.82
CA TYR A 105 17.53 -5.62 -14.68
C TYR A 105 17.35 -4.72 -13.46
N THR A 106 16.12 -4.44 -13.05
CA THR A 106 15.83 -3.70 -11.81
C THR A 106 16.26 -4.49 -10.58
N LEU A 107 15.93 -5.79 -10.53
CA LEU A 107 16.35 -6.69 -9.45
C LEU A 107 17.88 -6.89 -9.35
N GLU A 108 18.59 -6.77 -10.47
CA GLU A 108 20.07 -6.79 -10.53
C GLU A 108 20.69 -5.41 -10.25
N ASP A 109 19.93 -4.49 -9.70
CA ASP A 109 20.36 -3.10 -9.37
C ASP A 109 20.93 -2.34 -10.60
N ASN A 110 20.42 -2.63 -11.79
CA ASN A 110 20.85 -2.04 -13.04
C ASN A 110 19.76 -1.21 -13.72
N GLY A 111 19.31 -0.16 -13.05
CA GLY A 111 18.21 0.68 -13.53
C GLY A 111 18.46 1.34 -14.88
N ARG A 112 19.72 1.64 -15.24
CA ARG A 112 20.02 2.20 -16.57
C ARG A 112 19.69 1.23 -17.70
N LYS A 113 19.98 -0.06 -17.51
CA LYS A 113 19.60 -1.08 -18.50
C LYS A 113 18.09 -1.33 -18.45
N ALA A 114 17.51 -1.39 -17.26
CA ALA A 114 16.06 -1.52 -17.09
C ALA A 114 15.31 -0.43 -17.86
N LEU A 115 15.66 0.85 -17.66
CA LEU A 115 15.07 1.98 -18.37
C LEU A 115 15.20 1.83 -19.90
N LYS A 116 16.36 1.43 -20.40
CA LYS A 116 16.55 1.24 -21.84
C LYS A 116 15.60 0.18 -22.42
N ILE A 117 15.36 -0.90 -21.68
CA ILE A 117 14.43 -1.96 -22.08
C ILE A 117 12.98 -1.46 -21.98
N PHE A 118 12.61 -0.79 -20.88
CA PHE A 118 11.28 -0.19 -20.74
C PHE A 118 11.00 0.84 -21.83
N GLU A 119 11.96 1.72 -22.15
CA GLU A 119 11.81 2.69 -23.24
C GLU A 119 11.60 2.03 -24.61
N LYS A 120 12.22 0.86 -24.85
CA LYS A 120 11.93 0.06 -26.04
C LYS A 120 10.47 -0.41 -26.04
N GLY A 121 9.96 -0.94 -24.92
CA GLY A 121 8.56 -1.34 -24.77
C GLY A 121 7.58 -0.17 -24.92
N ILE A 122 7.91 0.98 -24.33
CA ILE A 122 7.11 2.22 -24.46
C ILE A 122 6.95 2.67 -25.90
N LYS A 123 8.04 2.62 -26.67
CA LYS A 123 8.01 2.95 -28.13
C LYS A 123 7.11 2.01 -28.92
N LEU A 124 6.91 0.80 -28.42
CA LEU A 124 6.02 -0.22 -29.01
C LEU A 124 4.60 -0.18 -28.45
N GLY A 125 4.29 0.78 -27.55
CA GLY A 125 2.96 0.99 -27.00
C GLY A 125 2.66 0.25 -25.69
N SER A 126 3.68 -0.18 -24.93
CA SER A 126 3.48 -0.85 -23.65
C SER A 126 3.21 0.15 -22.52
N GLY A 127 2.00 0.13 -21.97
CA GLY A 127 1.63 0.85 -20.74
C GLY A 127 2.33 0.31 -19.51
N ASP A 128 2.49 -1.03 -19.41
CA ASP A 128 3.24 -1.67 -18.31
C ASP A 128 4.68 -1.14 -18.23
N CYS A 129 5.35 -1.00 -19.38
CA CYS A 129 6.69 -0.44 -19.38
C CYS A 129 6.73 1.03 -18.96
N CYS A 130 5.66 1.78 -19.20
CA CYS A 130 5.53 3.15 -18.68
C CYS A 130 5.44 3.13 -17.14
N GLU A 131 4.60 2.26 -16.58
CA GLU A 131 4.45 2.09 -15.15
C GLU A 131 5.79 1.74 -14.50
N LYS A 132 6.45 0.68 -14.94
CA LYS A 132 7.72 0.23 -14.35
C LYS A 132 8.87 1.24 -14.54
N ALA A 133 8.90 2.00 -15.62
CA ALA A 133 9.86 3.09 -15.78
C ALA A 133 9.56 4.26 -14.82
N GLY A 134 8.29 4.57 -14.63
CA GLY A 134 7.83 5.55 -13.64
C GLY A 134 8.20 5.14 -12.22
N ASP A 135 7.97 3.87 -11.86
CA ASP A 135 8.30 3.29 -10.55
C ASP A 135 9.79 3.44 -10.22
N LEU A 136 10.68 3.23 -11.19
CA LEU A 136 12.13 3.41 -10.97
C LEU A 136 12.48 4.83 -10.51
N TYR A 137 11.85 5.84 -11.08
CA TYR A 137 12.06 7.22 -10.68
C TYR A 137 11.27 7.59 -9.43
N PHE A 138 10.07 7.03 -9.26
CA PHE A 138 9.23 7.32 -8.11
C PHE A 138 9.88 6.86 -6.80
N TYR A 139 10.43 5.62 -6.80
CA TYR A 139 11.05 5.03 -5.61
C TYR A 139 12.57 5.23 -5.54
N GLY A 140 13.21 5.76 -6.56
CA GLY A 140 14.67 5.89 -6.57
C GLY A 140 15.39 4.53 -6.54
N LYS A 141 14.87 3.51 -7.26
CA LYS A 141 15.38 2.13 -7.24
C LYS A 141 16.47 1.86 -8.29
N ALA A 142 17.23 0.77 -8.07
CA ALA A 142 18.22 0.21 -9.02
C ALA A 142 19.28 1.23 -9.48
N GLY A 143 19.79 2.06 -8.56
CA GLY A 143 20.80 3.09 -8.85
C GLY A 143 20.28 4.27 -9.67
N ILE A 144 18.94 4.42 -9.76
CA ILE A 144 18.26 5.61 -10.29
C ILE A 144 17.87 6.50 -9.12
N SER A 145 18.26 7.77 -9.16
CA SER A 145 17.83 8.75 -8.15
C SER A 145 16.33 9.03 -8.27
N GLN A 146 15.66 9.20 -7.13
CA GLN A 146 14.27 9.58 -7.08
C GLN A 146 14.02 10.89 -7.85
N ASP A 147 12.99 10.90 -8.68
CA ASP A 147 12.61 12.07 -9.49
C ASP A 147 11.12 12.00 -9.83
N TYR A 148 10.30 12.63 -9.01
CA TYR A 148 8.85 12.63 -9.17
C TYR A 148 8.39 13.26 -10.49
N ASN A 149 9.12 14.23 -11.05
CA ASN A 149 8.75 14.82 -12.34
C ASN A 149 8.91 13.80 -13.48
N LYS A 150 10.02 13.04 -13.46
CA LYS A 150 10.21 11.97 -14.45
C LYS A 150 9.23 10.83 -14.25
N ALA A 151 8.93 10.46 -13.00
CA ALA A 151 7.91 9.47 -12.70
C ALA A 151 6.55 9.89 -13.30
N TRP A 152 6.15 11.12 -13.05
CA TRP A 152 4.95 11.72 -13.63
C TRP A 152 4.93 11.63 -15.16
N ASP A 153 6.01 11.98 -15.85
CA ASP A 153 6.11 11.94 -17.31
C ASP A 153 5.89 10.52 -17.85
N TYR A 154 6.44 9.50 -17.19
CA TYR A 154 6.22 8.11 -17.58
C TYR A 154 4.79 7.64 -17.28
N TYR A 155 4.26 7.93 -16.10
CA TYR A 155 2.88 7.59 -15.76
C TYR A 155 1.89 8.29 -16.70
N TRP A 156 2.15 9.55 -17.05
CA TRP A 156 1.31 10.28 -17.99
C TRP A 156 1.31 9.68 -19.41
N LYS A 157 2.45 9.19 -19.87
CA LYS A 157 2.52 8.41 -21.11
C LYS A 157 1.66 7.16 -21.04
N GLY A 158 1.75 6.38 -19.96
CA GLY A 158 0.92 5.20 -19.75
C GLY A 158 -0.58 5.53 -19.62
N HIS A 159 -0.92 6.62 -18.93
CA HIS A 159 -2.29 7.15 -18.87
C HIS A 159 -2.83 7.44 -20.29
N SER A 160 -2.05 8.09 -21.15
CA SER A 160 -2.47 8.38 -22.52
C SER A 160 -2.69 7.12 -23.37
N MET A 161 -2.14 5.98 -22.96
CA MET A 161 -2.37 4.65 -23.55
C MET A 161 -3.55 3.92 -22.88
N GLY A 162 -4.16 4.51 -21.85
CA GLY A 162 -5.26 3.91 -21.09
C GLY A 162 -4.82 2.88 -20.04
N HIS A 163 -3.54 2.85 -19.67
CA HIS A 163 -3.01 1.88 -18.70
C HIS A 163 -3.47 2.18 -17.28
N THR A 164 -4.19 1.26 -16.67
CA THR A 164 -4.87 1.45 -15.37
C THR A 164 -3.90 1.69 -14.20
N GLY A 165 -2.77 0.97 -14.17
CA GLY A 165 -1.74 1.16 -13.16
C GLY A 165 -1.15 2.58 -13.19
N CYS A 166 -0.86 3.11 -14.39
CA CYS A 166 -0.38 4.49 -14.52
C CYS A 166 -1.43 5.52 -14.11
N ILE A 167 -2.71 5.29 -14.42
CA ILE A 167 -3.81 6.16 -13.98
C ILE A 167 -3.86 6.19 -12.46
N ALA A 168 -3.79 5.02 -11.81
CA ALA A 168 -3.79 4.91 -10.36
C ALA A 168 -2.53 5.54 -9.72
N ALA A 169 -1.35 5.38 -10.34
CA ALA A 169 -0.10 6.01 -9.88
C ALA A 169 -0.18 7.54 -9.90
N ILE A 170 -0.78 8.13 -10.95
CA ILE A 170 -1.07 9.59 -10.99
C ILE A 170 -2.02 9.96 -9.86
N GLY A 171 -3.06 9.15 -9.62
CA GLY A 171 -3.98 9.31 -8.49
C GLY A 171 -3.22 9.33 -7.14
N ALA A 172 -2.27 8.41 -6.96
CA ALA A 172 -1.43 8.35 -5.77
C ALA A 172 -0.56 9.61 -5.62
N MET A 173 0.10 10.06 -6.68
CA MET A 173 0.89 11.29 -6.63
C MET A 173 0.05 12.50 -6.21
N CYS A 174 -1.18 12.62 -6.72
CA CYS A 174 -2.11 13.66 -6.31
C CYS A 174 -2.59 13.50 -4.85
N TYR A 175 -2.79 12.26 -4.39
CA TYR A 175 -3.28 11.96 -3.04
C TYR A 175 -2.25 12.24 -1.95
N TYR A 176 -0.98 11.87 -2.19
CA TYR A 176 0.11 12.01 -1.23
C TYR A 176 0.91 13.31 -1.42
N GLY A 177 0.76 14.00 -2.54
CA GLY A 177 1.52 15.22 -2.86
C GLY A 177 2.95 14.93 -3.32
N ASN A 178 3.19 13.78 -3.93
CA ASN A 178 4.52 13.39 -4.37
C ASN A 178 4.94 14.20 -5.61
N GLY A 179 5.87 15.13 -5.40
CA GLY A 179 6.36 16.06 -6.45
C GLY A 179 5.39 17.19 -6.81
N MET A 180 4.30 17.33 -6.09
CA MET A 180 3.28 18.36 -6.29
C MET A 180 2.50 18.64 -5.01
N GLU A 181 1.69 19.67 -4.98
CA GLU A 181 0.73 19.88 -3.90
C GLU A 181 -0.36 18.79 -3.88
N ILE A 182 -0.81 18.41 -2.68
CA ILE A 182 -1.90 17.45 -2.50
C ILE A 182 -3.15 17.96 -3.22
N ASN A 183 -3.73 17.13 -4.08
CA ASN A 183 -4.97 17.43 -4.78
C ASN A 183 -5.94 16.25 -4.72
N LEU A 184 -6.71 16.20 -3.64
CA LEU A 184 -7.65 15.10 -3.38
C LEU A 184 -8.77 14.99 -4.40
N GLN A 185 -9.15 16.11 -5.03
CA GLN A 185 -10.17 16.09 -6.08
C GLN A 185 -9.66 15.39 -7.34
N HIS A 186 -8.43 15.69 -7.76
CA HIS A 186 -7.79 14.98 -8.88
C HIS A 186 -7.50 13.53 -8.51
N ALA A 187 -6.99 13.26 -7.31
CA ALA A 187 -6.76 11.90 -6.82
C ALA A 187 -8.02 11.05 -6.94
N LYS A 188 -9.15 11.54 -6.41
CA LYS A 188 -10.47 10.89 -6.51
C LYS A 188 -10.85 10.58 -7.96
N SER A 189 -10.67 11.55 -8.87
CA SER A 189 -11.01 11.38 -10.28
C SER A 189 -10.17 10.29 -10.95
N TYR A 190 -8.84 10.30 -10.75
CA TYR A 190 -7.95 9.30 -11.33
C TYR A 190 -8.18 7.91 -10.74
N TYR A 191 -8.37 7.80 -9.43
CA TYR A 191 -8.68 6.51 -8.82
C TYR A 191 -10.01 5.95 -9.30
N ARG A 192 -11.04 6.80 -9.48
CA ARG A 192 -12.32 6.37 -10.03
C ARG A 192 -12.17 5.90 -11.48
N ASP A 193 -11.43 6.62 -12.34
CA ASP A 193 -11.15 6.19 -13.71
C ASP A 193 -10.42 4.85 -13.75
N ALA A 194 -9.42 4.64 -12.91
CA ALA A 194 -8.73 3.36 -12.79
C ALA A 194 -9.67 2.23 -12.33
N ALA A 195 -10.54 2.52 -11.36
CA ALA A 195 -11.51 1.58 -10.83
C ALA A 195 -12.55 1.14 -11.86
N GLU A 196 -13.12 2.09 -12.61
CA GLU A 196 -14.06 1.84 -13.72
C GLU A 196 -13.41 1.00 -14.83
N LYS A 197 -12.08 1.07 -14.99
CA LYS A 197 -11.30 0.25 -15.92
C LYS A 197 -10.89 -1.11 -15.32
N GLY A 198 -11.42 -1.50 -14.14
CA GLY A 198 -11.28 -2.82 -13.56
C GLY A 198 -10.27 -2.94 -12.41
N LEU A 199 -9.60 -1.86 -12.01
CA LEU A 199 -8.69 -1.88 -10.86
C LEU A 199 -9.49 -1.75 -9.56
N LYS A 200 -9.97 -2.87 -9.03
CA LYS A 200 -10.94 -2.92 -7.93
C LYS A 200 -10.53 -2.13 -6.68
N TRP A 201 -9.25 -2.23 -6.26
CA TRP A 201 -8.78 -1.52 -5.07
C TRP A 201 -8.85 0.01 -5.20
N ALA A 202 -8.86 0.53 -6.43
CA ALA A 202 -8.91 1.97 -6.67
C ALA A 202 -10.25 2.60 -6.23
N TRP A 203 -11.34 1.82 -6.14
CA TRP A 203 -12.58 2.27 -5.52
C TRP A 203 -12.39 2.72 -4.07
N LYS A 204 -11.64 1.92 -3.28
CA LYS A 204 -11.27 2.30 -1.90
C LYS A 204 -10.55 3.65 -1.89
N MET A 205 -9.55 3.83 -2.73
CA MET A 205 -8.75 5.06 -2.76
C MET A 205 -9.55 6.28 -3.22
N ALA A 206 -10.48 6.10 -4.15
CA ALA A 206 -11.41 7.16 -4.54
C ALA A 206 -12.30 7.59 -3.36
N GLY A 207 -12.86 6.62 -2.62
CA GLY A 207 -13.65 6.88 -1.42
C GLY A 207 -12.83 7.58 -0.32
N LEU A 208 -11.63 7.09 -0.02
CA LEU A 208 -10.72 7.72 0.93
C LEU A 208 -10.35 9.16 0.53
N SER A 209 -10.24 9.45 -0.77
CA SER A 209 -10.00 10.82 -1.24
C SER A 209 -11.17 11.75 -0.94
N ALA A 210 -12.41 11.26 -0.99
CA ALA A 210 -13.59 11.99 -0.56
C ALA A 210 -13.68 12.14 0.96
N GLU A 211 -13.32 11.08 1.72
CA GLU A 211 -13.27 11.14 3.19
C GLU A 211 -12.29 12.19 3.70
N ARG A 212 -11.08 12.25 3.16
CA ARG A 212 -10.09 13.27 3.52
C ARG A 212 -10.59 14.69 3.27
N GLN A 213 -11.47 14.88 2.27
CA GLN A 213 -12.17 16.14 2.03
C GLN A 213 -13.37 16.35 2.95
N ARG A 214 -13.68 15.37 3.83
CA ARG A 214 -14.86 15.33 4.70
C ARG A 214 -16.19 15.31 3.91
N HIS A 215 -16.15 14.87 2.67
CA HIS A 215 -17.30 14.66 1.81
C HIS A 215 -17.89 13.25 2.02
N PHE A 216 -18.39 12.97 3.22
CA PHE A 216 -18.79 11.61 3.64
C PHE A 216 -19.92 11.01 2.81
N ASP A 217 -20.89 11.82 2.36
CA ASP A 217 -21.97 11.33 1.48
C ASP A 217 -21.43 10.91 0.09
N GLU A 218 -20.45 11.64 -0.41
CA GLU A 218 -19.77 11.28 -1.67
C GLU A 218 -18.92 10.01 -1.49
N ALA A 219 -18.19 9.91 -0.37
CA ALA A 219 -17.42 8.70 -0.03
C ALA A 219 -18.36 7.47 0.05
N ARG A 220 -19.52 7.62 0.72
CA ARG A 220 -20.54 6.57 0.77
C ARG A 220 -20.96 6.10 -0.62
N GLN A 221 -21.26 7.04 -1.51
CA GLN A 221 -21.68 6.72 -2.87
C GLN A 221 -20.59 5.94 -3.63
N ILE A 222 -19.34 6.38 -3.53
CA ILE A 222 -18.19 5.72 -4.18
C ILE A 222 -17.97 4.30 -3.60
N TYR A 223 -18.11 4.13 -2.29
CA TYR A 223 -17.97 2.80 -1.67
C TYR A 223 -19.09 1.85 -2.10
N LEU A 224 -20.33 2.33 -2.21
CA LEU A 224 -21.44 1.52 -2.73
C LEU A 224 -21.19 1.10 -4.18
N GLU A 225 -20.73 2.01 -5.04
CA GLU A 225 -20.32 1.68 -6.41
C GLU A 225 -19.19 0.65 -6.41
N GLY A 226 -18.21 0.79 -5.51
CA GLY A 226 -17.12 -0.18 -5.35
C GLY A 226 -17.62 -1.57 -4.96
N ILE A 227 -18.58 -1.68 -4.05
CA ILE A 227 -19.21 -2.94 -3.65
C ILE A 227 -19.93 -3.57 -4.85
N GLU A 228 -20.70 -2.81 -5.61
CA GLU A 228 -21.37 -3.28 -6.83
C GLU A 228 -20.39 -3.85 -7.87
N HIS A 229 -19.15 -3.33 -7.90
CA HIS A 229 -18.07 -3.83 -8.76
C HIS A 229 -17.19 -4.91 -8.09
N GLY A 230 -17.59 -5.42 -6.93
CA GLY A 230 -16.90 -6.49 -6.21
C GLY A 230 -15.61 -6.06 -5.50
N SER A 231 -15.53 -4.81 -5.09
CA SER A 231 -14.46 -4.29 -4.22
C SER A 231 -14.92 -4.31 -2.77
N TRP A 232 -14.81 -5.46 -2.13
CA TRP A 232 -15.37 -5.69 -0.78
C TRP A 232 -14.66 -4.93 0.33
N ILE A 233 -13.43 -4.50 0.12
CA ILE A 233 -12.74 -3.56 1.03
C ILE A 233 -13.52 -2.24 1.19
N CYS A 234 -14.33 -1.86 0.20
CA CYS A 234 -15.22 -0.70 0.29
C CYS A 234 -16.32 -0.91 1.34
N ALA A 235 -16.80 -2.14 1.53
CA ALA A 235 -17.75 -2.46 2.58
C ALA A 235 -17.12 -2.23 3.98
N CYS A 236 -15.86 -2.63 4.18
CA CYS A 236 -15.14 -2.34 5.42
C CYS A 236 -15.07 -0.84 5.71
N ASN A 237 -14.69 -0.03 4.72
CA ASN A 237 -14.60 1.43 4.90
C ASN A 237 -15.98 2.06 5.13
N LEU A 238 -17.00 1.59 4.43
CA LEU A 238 -18.37 2.07 4.61
C LEU A 238 -18.92 1.72 6.01
N GLY A 239 -18.65 0.50 6.49
CA GLY A 239 -18.96 0.07 7.85
C GLY A 239 -18.30 0.98 8.89
N LEU A 240 -17.02 1.34 8.70
CA LEU A 240 -16.30 2.26 9.57
C LEU A 240 -16.96 3.65 9.60
N LEU A 241 -17.44 4.18 8.48
CA LEU A 241 -18.15 5.46 8.45
C LEU A 241 -19.46 5.42 9.24
N TYR A 242 -20.22 4.32 9.17
CA TYR A 242 -21.40 4.11 10.01
C TYR A 242 -21.06 3.97 11.49
N TYR A 243 -19.97 3.24 11.79
CA TYR A 243 -19.46 3.11 13.15
C TYR A 243 -19.04 4.47 13.74
N ALA A 244 -18.33 5.27 12.96
CA ALA A 244 -17.89 6.61 13.35
C ALA A 244 -19.01 7.68 13.36
N GLY A 245 -20.27 7.32 13.04
CA GLY A 245 -21.40 8.24 13.01
C GLY A 245 -21.27 9.37 11.98
N ARG A 246 -20.55 9.15 10.87
CA ARG A 246 -20.28 10.20 9.87
C ARG A 246 -21.52 10.65 9.09
N PHE A 247 -22.62 9.91 9.21
CA PHE A 247 -23.93 10.22 8.60
C PHE A 247 -24.98 10.71 9.61
N GLY A 248 -24.54 11.17 10.78
CA GLY A 248 -25.36 11.60 11.90
C GLY A 248 -25.07 10.81 13.17
N GLU A 249 -25.94 9.86 13.55
CA GLU A 249 -25.68 8.99 14.70
C GLU A 249 -24.91 7.73 14.28
N GLN A 250 -24.15 7.17 15.23
CA GLN A 250 -23.51 5.88 15.10
C GLN A 250 -24.54 4.79 14.79
N ASN A 251 -24.29 3.96 13.79
CA ASN A 251 -25.20 2.89 13.39
C ASN A 251 -24.48 1.54 13.37
N MET A 252 -24.54 0.86 14.51
CA MET A 252 -23.87 -0.43 14.72
C MET A 252 -24.45 -1.57 13.87
N GLU A 253 -25.76 -1.52 13.60
CA GLU A 253 -26.43 -2.54 12.79
C GLU A 253 -25.92 -2.50 11.35
N ARG A 254 -25.92 -1.31 10.74
CA ARG A 254 -25.35 -1.10 9.39
C ARG A 254 -23.87 -1.41 9.31
N CYS A 255 -23.11 -1.03 10.32
CA CYS A 255 -21.71 -1.34 10.43
C CYS A 255 -21.48 -2.88 10.38
N ALA A 256 -22.19 -3.63 11.22
CA ALA A 256 -22.09 -5.08 11.28
C ALA A 256 -22.56 -5.77 9.97
N GLU A 257 -23.59 -5.23 9.30
CA GLU A 257 -24.06 -5.73 8.00
C GLU A 257 -22.93 -5.67 6.97
N TYR A 258 -22.28 -4.51 6.79
CA TYR A 258 -21.22 -4.34 5.81
C TYR A 258 -19.97 -5.17 6.12
N TYR A 259 -19.59 -5.31 7.38
CA TYR A 259 -18.44 -6.15 7.75
C TYR A 259 -18.72 -7.63 7.49
N ARG A 260 -19.95 -8.09 7.78
CA ARG A 260 -20.36 -9.48 7.47
C ARG A 260 -20.35 -9.72 5.96
N GLU A 261 -20.91 -8.79 5.18
CA GLU A 261 -20.90 -8.87 3.72
C GLU A 261 -19.47 -8.95 3.17
N ALA A 262 -18.54 -8.16 3.71
CA ALA A 262 -17.13 -8.21 3.34
C ALA A 262 -16.53 -9.60 3.62
N ILE A 263 -16.72 -10.15 4.81
CA ILE A 263 -16.23 -11.48 5.21
C ILE A 263 -16.79 -12.58 4.30
N GLU A 264 -18.11 -12.58 4.06
CA GLU A 264 -18.79 -13.58 3.23
C GLU A 264 -18.28 -13.58 1.78
N ASN A 265 -17.70 -12.47 1.33
CA ASN A 265 -17.11 -12.32 0.01
C ASN A 265 -15.58 -12.41 -0.01
N GLY A 266 -14.97 -12.91 1.07
CA GLY A 266 -13.55 -13.20 1.15
C GLY A 266 -12.64 -12.02 1.49
N GLU A 267 -13.20 -10.87 1.89
CA GLU A 267 -12.41 -9.74 2.35
C GLU A 267 -12.01 -9.91 3.82
N THR A 268 -10.77 -10.33 4.05
CA THR A 268 -10.28 -10.69 5.39
C THR A 268 -10.21 -9.49 6.34
N GLN A 269 -10.14 -8.25 5.83
CA GLN A 269 -10.15 -7.05 6.66
C GLN A 269 -11.46 -6.91 7.45
N GLY A 270 -12.54 -7.50 6.97
CA GLY A 270 -13.83 -7.54 7.68
C GLY A 270 -13.74 -8.16 9.07
N TYR A 271 -12.90 -9.20 9.25
CA TYR A 271 -12.67 -9.82 10.57
C TYR A 271 -12.02 -8.84 11.55
N ALA A 272 -10.99 -8.12 11.12
CA ALA A 272 -10.31 -7.14 11.97
C ALA A 272 -11.26 -6.00 12.37
N CYS A 273 -11.98 -5.45 11.40
CA CYS A 273 -12.93 -4.35 11.65
C CYS A 273 -14.09 -4.78 12.56
N MET A 274 -14.70 -5.94 12.34
CA MET A 274 -15.79 -6.45 13.15
C MET A 274 -15.32 -6.83 14.54
N GLY A 275 -14.14 -7.44 14.66
CA GLY A 275 -13.51 -7.78 15.93
C GLY A 275 -13.20 -6.55 16.78
N GLU A 276 -12.71 -5.46 16.16
CA GLU A 276 -12.49 -4.17 16.84
C GLU A 276 -13.79 -3.62 17.45
N VAL A 277 -14.88 -3.65 16.69
CA VAL A 277 -16.18 -3.21 17.17
C VAL A 277 -16.65 -4.02 18.39
N PHE A 278 -16.55 -5.36 18.34
CA PHE A 278 -16.89 -6.21 19.49
C PHE A 278 -15.96 -5.96 20.69
N TYR A 279 -14.67 -5.74 20.42
CA TYR A 279 -13.72 -5.40 21.47
C TYR A 279 -14.11 -4.09 22.20
N GLU A 280 -14.47 -3.04 21.47
CA GLU A 280 -14.92 -1.77 22.06
C GLU A 280 -16.27 -1.86 22.77
N MET A 281 -17.14 -2.79 22.36
CA MET A 281 -18.38 -3.11 23.05
C MET A 281 -18.16 -3.93 24.34
N GLY A 282 -16.94 -4.42 24.60
CA GLY A 282 -16.63 -5.30 25.72
C GLY A 282 -16.97 -6.76 25.49
N GLU A 283 -17.35 -7.13 24.27
CA GLU A 283 -17.69 -8.51 23.85
C GLU A 283 -16.42 -9.26 23.45
N TYR A 284 -15.49 -9.41 24.40
CA TYR A 284 -14.12 -9.90 24.16
C TYR A 284 -14.02 -11.30 23.58
N ASP A 285 -14.95 -12.21 23.94
CA ASP A 285 -14.96 -13.58 23.41
C ASP A 285 -15.30 -13.59 21.92
N GLN A 286 -16.23 -12.76 21.48
CA GLN A 286 -16.61 -12.61 20.07
C GLN A 286 -15.46 -11.95 19.28
N ALA A 287 -14.88 -10.88 19.82
CA ALA A 287 -13.73 -10.24 19.23
C ALA A 287 -12.56 -11.22 19.04
N LEU A 288 -12.24 -12.02 20.06
CA LEU A 288 -11.17 -13.00 20.02
C LEU A 288 -11.42 -14.10 18.97
N SER A 289 -12.68 -14.57 18.81
CA SER A 289 -13.04 -15.53 17.76
C SER A 289 -12.76 -14.97 16.38
N LEU A 290 -13.25 -13.75 16.11
CA LEU A 290 -13.06 -13.08 14.83
C LEU A 290 -11.58 -12.82 14.51
N PHE A 291 -10.79 -12.38 15.50
CA PHE A 291 -9.36 -12.16 15.29
C PHE A 291 -8.62 -13.47 14.99
N ARG A 292 -9.02 -14.60 15.60
CA ARG A 292 -8.44 -15.92 15.27
C ARG A 292 -8.81 -16.37 13.87
N GLU A 293 -10.09 -16.28 13.51
CA GLU A 293 -10.56 -16.62 12.18
C GLU A 293 -9.84 -15.79 11.11
N GLY A 294 -9.73 -14.47 11.31
CA GLY A 294 -9.02 -13.61 10.38
C GLY A 294 -7.50 -13.84 10.32
N ASP A 295 -6.87 -14.23 11.44
CA ASP A 295 -5.44 -14.61 11.44
C ASP A 295 -5.21 -15.93 10.69
N ASP A 296 -6.12 -16.91 10.85
CA ASP A 296 -6.10 -18.18 10.12
C ASP A 296 -6.28 -17.95 8.59
N GLU A 297 -7.06 -16.94 8.20
CA GLU A 297 -7.23 -16.49 6.82
C GLU A 297 -6.07 -15.57 6.33
N GLY A 298 -5.06 -15.36 7.18
CA GLY A 298 -3.84 -14.65 6.81
C GLY A 298 -3.85 -13.13 7.03
N ASN A 299 -4.90 -12.55 7.63
CA ASN A 299 -4.98 -11.11 7.86
C ASN A 299 -4.00 -10.64 8.95
N PRO A 300 -3.02 -9.75 8.63
CA PRO A 300 -2.01 -9.33 9.59
C PRO A 300 -2.55 -8.37 10.67
N ASP A 301 -3.65 -7.66 10.43
CA ASP A 301 -4.26 -6.79 11.45
C ASP A 301 -4.97 -7.62 12.53
N CYS A 302 -5.52 -8.78 12.17
CA CYS A 302 -6.03 -9.75 13.15
C CYS A 302 -4.91 -10.30 14.04
N SER A 303 -3.75 -10.67 13.46
CA SER A 303 -2.55 -11.02 14.22
C SER A 303 -2.12 -9.90 15.18
N ALA A 304 -2.21 -8.64 14.75
CA ALA A 304 -1.88 -7.49 15.58
C ALA A 304 -2.84 -7.36 16.77
N TRP A 305 -4.13 -7.53 16.58
CA TRP A 305 -5.11 -7.55 17.66
C TRP A 305 -4.85 -8.68 18.66
N LEU A 306 -4.54 -9.90 18.18
CA LEU A 306 -4.17 -11.02 19.05
C LEU A 306 -2.93 -10.70 19.88
N GLY A 307 -1.90 -10.08 19.28
CA GLY A 307 -0.70 -9.63 19.98
C GLY A 307 -0.99 -8.57 21.06
N ARG A 308 -1.88 -7.62 20.78
CA ARG A 308 -2.36 -6.65 21.75
C ARG A 308 -3.07 -7.32 22.93
N LEU A 309 -3.99 -8.24 22.66
CA LEU A 309 -4.69 -9.01 23.68
C LEU A 309 -3.74 -9.84 24.54
N ASP A 310 -2.71 -10.48 23.97
CA ASP A 310 -1.68 -11.17 24.71
C ASP A 310 -0.96 -10.23 25.71
N ILE A 311 -0.66 -8.99 25.32
CA ILE A 311 -0.05 -7.98 26.20
C ILE A 311 -1.00 -7.62 27.34
N GLU A 312 -2.25 -7.35 27.06
CA GLU A 312 -3.28 -6.97 28.05
C GLU A 312 -3.54 -8.09 29.07
N HIS A 313 -3.43 -9.36 28.66
CA HIS A 313 -3.56 -10.52 29.53
C HIS A 313 -2.25 -10.96 30.20
N GLY A 314 -1.21 -10.12 30.21
CA GLY A 314 0.04 -10.33 30.95
C GLY A 314 1.11 -11.16 30.21
N SER A 315 0.88 -11.54 28.96
CA SER A 315 1.85 -12.27 28.13
C SER A 315 2.66 -11.33 27.23
N ALA A 316 3.20 -10.25 27.80
CA ALA A 316 3.81 -9.15 27.06
C ALA A 316 4.93 -9.60 26.09
N GLY A 317 5.78 -10.57 26.50
CA GLY A 317 6.84 -11.08 25.62
C GLY A 317 6.31 -11.74 24.35
N LYS A 318 5.27 -12.57 24.48
CA LYS A 318 4.59 -13.22 23.37
C LYS A 318 3.88 -12.17 22.49
N GLY A 319 3.10 -11.29 23.12
CA GLY A 319 2.34 -10.27 22.40
C GLY A 319 3.23 -9.33 21.57
N VAL A 320 4.37 -8.86 22.13
CA VAL A 320 5.34 -8.04 21.40
C VAL A 320 5.94 -8.80 20.21
N GLN A 321 6.21 -10.11 20.35
CA GLN A 321 6.71 -10.90 19.22
C GLN A 321 5.65 -11.08 18.14
N THR A 322 4.40 -11.35 18.51
CA THR A 322 3.26 -11.42 17.57
C THR A 322 3.09 -10.10 16.82
N LEU A 323 3.15 -8.95 17.53
CA LEU A 323 3.04 -7.63 16.90
C LEU A 323 4.19 -7.36 15.92
N ARG A 324 5.42 -7.75 16.23
CA ARG A 324 6.54 -7.60 15.28
C ARG A 324 6.32 -8.43 14.01
N ASN A 325 5.92 -9.68 14.17
CA ASN A 325 5.60 -10.55 13.03
C ASN A 325 4.46 -9.99 12.19
N ALA A 326 3.41 -9.43 12.82
CA ALA A 326 2.31 -8.79 12.12
C ALA A 326 2.77 -7.53 11.36
N LEU A 327 3.66 -6.73 11.97
CA LEU A 327 4.25 -5.55 11.33
C LEU A 327 5.08 -5.94 10.09
N ASP A 328 5.89 -7.00 10.17
CA ASP A 328 6.69 -7.53 9.07
C ASP A 328 5.82 -8.11 7.94
N ARG A 329 4.59 -8.58 8.28
CA ARG A 329 3.57 -9.02 7.33
C ARG A 329 2.70 -7.88 6.81
N GLY A 330 3.03 -6.61 7.09
CA GLY A 330 2.34 -5.46 6.54
C GLY A 330 1.30 -4.79 7.45
N SER A 331 1.04 -5.27 8.69
CA SER A 331 0.08 -4.61 9.58
C SER A 331 0.56 -3.25 10.06
N SER A 332 -0.15 -2.20 9.68
CA SER A 332 0.08 -0.85 10.21
C SER A 332 -0.46 -0.68 11.64
N LEU A 333 -1.48 -1.43 12.03
CA LEU A 333 -2.00 -1.47 13.41
C LEU A 333 -0.96 -2.04 14.39
N ALA A 334 -0.16 -3.01 13.95
CA ALA A 334 0.92 -3.54 14.77
C ALA A 334 1.94 -2.46 15.16
N GLY A 335 2.23 -1.52 14.27
CA GLY A 335 3.07 -0.36 14.56
C GLY A 335 2.44 0.55 15.62
N LEU A 336 1.15 0.81 15.54
CA LEU A 336 0.41 1.57 16.56
C LEU A 336 0.46 0.86 17.93
N PHE A 337 0.16 -0.44 17.97
CA PHE A 337 0.12 -1.19 19.23
C PHE A 337 1.50 -1.38 19.88
N LEU A 338 2.56 -1.57 19.08
CA LEU A 338 3.94 -1.54 19.58
C LEU A 338 4.31 -0.16 20.13
N GLY A 339 3.92 0.89 19.45
CA GLY A 339 4.09 2.26 19.93
C GLY A 339 3.41 2.47 21.29
N ASP A 340 2.17 2.02 21.42
CA ASP A 340 1.39 2.10 22.68
C ASP A 340 2.06 1.31 23.82
N TYR A 341 2.52 0.10 23.52
CA TYR A 341 3.25 -0.71 24.50
C TYR A 341 4.50 -0.01 25.01
N TYR A 342 5.37 0.48 24.10
CA TYR A 342 6.60 1.16 24.51
C TYR A 342 6.35 2.51 25.18
N TYR A 343 5.31 3.22 24.76
CA TYR A 343 4.88 4.47 25.41
C TYR A 343 4.45 4.20 26.86
N GLY A 344 3.66 3.15 27.10
CA GLY A 344 3.27 2.70 28.46
C GLY A 344 4.48 2.32 29.34
N GLN A 345 5.55 1.79 28.74
CA GLN A 345 6.82 1.52 29.41
C GLN A 345 7.72 2.76 29.58
N LYS A 346 7.24 3.96 29.19
CA LYS A 346 8.00 5.22 29.16
C LYS A 346 9.26 5.16 28.27
N ASN A 347 9.32 4.18 27.37
CA ASN A 347 10.37 4.10 26.35
C ASN A 347 9.92 4.92 25.13
N TYR A 348 9.96 6.23 25.29
CA TYR A 348 9.45 7.17 24.29
C TYR A 348 10.22 7.13 22.96
N SER A 349 11.51 6.81 22.99
CA SER A 349 12.31 6.67 21.76
C SER A 349 11.81 5.50 20.90
N SER A 350 11.56 4.33 21.51
CA SER A 350 10.98 3.20 20.78
C SER A 350 9.53 3.48 20.35
N ALA A 351 8.75 4.15 21.20
CA ALA A 351 7.38 4.53 20.88
C ALA A 351 7.33 5.42 19.62
N LEU A 352 8.18 6.46 19.54
CA LEU A 352 8.32 7.32 18.37
C LEU A 352 8.60 6.52 17.10
N GLN A 353 9.57 5.59 17.14
CA GLN A 353 9.92 4.77 15.97
C GLN A 353 8.74 3.96 15.44
N TYR A 354 7.98 3.30 16.33
CA TYR A 354 6.85 2.49 15.92
C TYR A 354 5.65 3.34 15.49
N TYR A 355 5.37 4.46 16.15
CA TYR A 355 4.35 5.39 15.70
C TYR A 355 4.69 5.98 14.33
N HIS A 356 5.96 6.29 14.03
CA HIS A 356 6.37 6.71 12.69
C HIS A 356 6.09 5.65 11.65
N LYS A 357 6.37 4.36 11.92
CA LYS A 357 6.03 3.28 10.99
C LYS A 357 4.53 3.20 10.69
N ALA A 358 3.69 3.36 11.71
CA ALA A 358 2.24 3.41 11.52
C ALA A 358 1.77 4.70 10.83
N ALA A 359 2.36 5.85 11.18
CA ALA A 359 2.02 7.16 10.60
C ALA A 359 2.39 7.29 9.11
N ASN A 360 3.48 6.63 8.69
CA ASN A 360 3.85 6.56 7.28
C ASN A 360 2.77 5.87 6.43
N ARG A 361 2.00 4.96 7.04
CA ARG A 361 0.82 4.32 6.44
C ARG A 361 -0.50 5.03 6.78
N ASN A 362 -0.42 6.28 7.22
CA ASN A 362 -1.57 7.14 7.51
C ASN A 362 -2.53 6.60 8.60
N VAL A 363 -2.03 5.84 9.56
CA VAL A 363 -2.83 5.41 10.73
C VAL A 363 -3.15 6.64 11.57
N GLY A 364 -4.39 7.12 11.51
CA GLY A 364 -4.85 8.35 12.17
C GLY A 364 -4.50 8.43 13.66
N PRO A 365 -4.77 7.40 14.48
CA PRO A 365 -4.35 7.39 15.89
C PRO A 365 -2.84 7.53 16.11
N ALA A 366 -2.01 6.94 15.25
CA ALA A 366 -0.56 7.09 15.36
C ALA A 366 -0.10 8.51 15.02
N LEU A 367 -0.68 9.12 13.97
CA LEU A 367 -0.46 10.51 13.62
C LEU A 367 -0.80 11.46 14.79
N LEU A 368 -1.95 11.23 15.43
CA LEU A 368 -2.37 12.02 16.60
C LEU A 368 -1.38 11.89 17.77
N LYS A 369 -0.90 10.66 18.04
CA LYS A 369 0.05 10.40 19.12
C LYS A 369 1.41 11.03 18.82
N LEU A 370 1.92 10.94 17.60
CA LEU A 370 3.14 11.63 17.19
C LEU A 370 3.02 13.14 17.35
N GLY A 371 1.92 13.73 16.89
CA GLY A 371 1.69 15.14 17.05
C GLY A 371 1.75 15.60 18.51
N ARG A 372 1.17 14.82 19.42
CA ARG A 372 1.25 15.07 20.87
C ARG A 372 2.67 14.91 21.42
N MET A 373 3.37 13.84 21.05
CA MET A 373 4.75 13.59 21.52
C MET A 373 5.71 14.73 21.07
N TYR A 374 5.59 15.21 19.85
CA TYR A 374 6.36 16.37 19.39
C TYR A 374 5.97 17.68 20.10
N PHE A 375 4.68 17.83 20.43
CA PHE A 375 4.20 18.99 21.18
C PHE A 375 4.72 19.02 22.62
N ASP A 376 4.69 17.87 23.30
CA ASP A 376 5.06 17.73 24.71
C ASP A 376 6.57 17.53 24.92
N GLY A 377 7.31 17.15 23.86
CA GLY A 377 8.74 16.85 23.92
C GLY A 377 9.03 15.48 24.54
N GLU A 378 8.16 14.49 24.32
CA GLU A 378 8.31 13.14 24.82
C GLU A 378 9.15 12.29 23.85
N GLY A 379 10.38 11.92 24.29
CA GLY A 379 11.33 11.15 23.49
C GLY A 379 12.06 11.96 22.41
N THR A 380 11.75 13.24 22.28
CA THR A 380 12.34 14.18 21.33
C THR A 380 12.24 15.60 21.94
N PRO A 381 13.09 16.56 21.58
CA PRO A 381 12.85 17.95 21.92
C PRO A 381 11.48 18.43 21.37
N LYS A 382 10.89 19.45 21.99
CA LYS A 382 9.63 20.03 21.50
C LYS A 382 9.83 20.61 20.09
N LYS A 383 9.06 20.10 19.13
CA LYS A 383 9.07 20.57 17.73
C LYS A 383 7.61 20.93 17.32
N TYR A 384 7.24 22.17 17.51
CA TYR A 384 5.84 22.61 17.28
C TYR A 384 5.42 22.56 15.82
N THR A 385 6.34 22.80 14.88
CA THR A 385 6.09 22.68 13.44
C THR A 385 5.78 21.20 13.08
N SER A 386 6.60 20.26 13.53
CA SER A 386 6.34 18.83 13.34
C SER A 386 5.04 18.39 14.01
N ALA A 387 4.79 18.88 15.24
CA ALA A 387 3.52 18.61 15.94
C ALA A 387 2.31 19.06 15.10
N ARG A 388 2.36 20.25 14.52
CA ARG A 388 1.28 20.76 13.66
C ARG A 388 1.08 19.90 12.43
N ILE A 389 2.14 19.53 11.72
CA ILE A 389 2.06 18.67 10.52
C ILE A 389 1.37 17.34 10.84
N PHE A 390 1.81 16.64 11.90
CA PHE A 390 1.21 15.37 12.28
C PHE A 390 -0.25 15.52 12.75
N LEU A 391 -0.57 16.58 13.47
CA LEU A 391 -1.95 16.85 13.93
C LEU A 391 -2.87 17.21 12.75
N GLU A 392 -2.41 18.01 11.78
CA GLU A 392 -3.18 18.33 10.59
C GLU A 392 -3.46 17.04 9.76
N ARG A 393 -2.45 16.19 9.57
CA ARG A 393 -2.66 14.88 8.96
C ARG A 393 -3.60 14.01 9.77
N ALA A 394 -3.45 13.94 11.10
CA ALA A 394 -4.36 13.17 11.96
C ALA A 394 -5.82 13.62 11.76
N TRP A 395 -6.06 14.91 11.68
CA TRP A 395 -7.40 15.47 11.44
C TRP A 395 -7.96 15.06 10.06
N GLU A 396 -7.13 15.09 9.01
CA GLU A 396 -7.51 14.62 7.68
C GLU A 396 -7.91 13.14 7.67
N PHE A 397 -7.25 12.32 8.52
CA PHE A 397 -7.55 10.90 8.69
C PHE A 397 -8.55 10.62 9.84
N GLY A 398 -9.47 11.55 10.09
CA GLY A 398 -10.64 11.34 10.93
C GLY A 398 -10.41 11.53 12.44
N GLN A 399 -9.23 11.98 12.87
CA GLN A 399 -8.95 12.25 14.28
C GLN A 399 -9.41 13.65 14.67
N ASP A 400 -10.71 13.83 14.90
CA ASP A 400 -11.32 15.13 15.22
C ASP A 400 -10.72 15.79 16.48
N GLN A 401 -10.17 14.99 17.39
CA GLN A 401 -9.45 15.45 18.59
C GLN A 401 -8.22 16.31 18.31
N ALA A 402 -7.66 16.22 17.09
CA ALA A 402 -6.50 17.02 16.69
C ALA A 402 -6.85 18.52 16.49
N GLU A 403 -8.10 18.83 16.18
CA GLU A 403 -8.53 20.17 15.79
C GLU A 403 -8.22 21.24 16.84
N ALA A 404 -8.46 20.96 18.11
CA ALA A 404 -8.19 21.90 19.20
C ALA A 404 -6.70 22.23 19.31
N ALA A 405 -5.82 21.21 19.21
CA ALA A 405 -4.39 21.41 19.28
C ALA A 405 -3.86 22.18 18.05
N ILE A 406 -4.40 21.90 16.86
CA ILE A 406 -4.07 22.63 15.62
C ILE A 406 -4.41 24.13 15.77
N ARG A 407 -5.59 24.45 16.31
CA ARG A 407 -6.01 25.84 16.56
C ARG A 407 -5.03 26.56 17.49
N VAL A 408 -4.59 25.90 18.56
CA VAL A 408 -3.60 26.46 19.50
C VAL A 408 -2.29 26.74 18.77
N LEU A 409 -1.75 25.77 18.03
CA LEU A 409 -0.48 25.93 17.32
C LEU A 409 -0.54 27.05 16.26
N LYS A 410 -1.62 27.15 15.50
CA LYS A 410 -1.84 28.23 14.52
C LYS A 410 -1.94 29.60 15.19
N HIS A 411 -2.55 29.69 16.39
CA HIS A 411 -2.65 30.95 17.14
C HIS A 411 -1.27 31.50 17.54
N TYR A 412 -0.36 30.61 17.95
CA TYR A 412 1.02 30.98 18.31
C TYR A 412 1.99 31.02 17.13
N ARG A 413 1.50 30.89 15.88
CA ARG A 413 2.27 30.95 14.62
C ARG A 413 3.36 29.87 14.49
N TYR A 414 3.13 28.70 15.07
CA TYR A 414 3.96 27.51 14.90
C TYR A 414 3.47 26.60 13.77
#